data_d1e558be330a3b8347dc17bed6ebedca
#
_entry.id   d1e558be330a3b8347dc17bed6ebedca
#
_cell.length_a   1.000
_cell.length_b   1.000
_cell.length_c   1.000
_cell.angle_alpha   90.00
_cell.angle_beta   90.00
_cell.angle_gamma   90.00
#
_symmetry.space_group_name_H-M   'P 1'
#
loop_
_entity.id
_entity.type
_entity.pdbx_description
1 polymer ?
#
loop_
_entity_poly.entity_id
_entity_poly.type
_entity_poly.pdbx_seq_one_letter_code
_entity_poly.pdbx_strand_id
1 'polypeptide(L)'
;MPTSRADVTTERASRYLQQLCKHWAHKFAVEFDPTHGTIDLSMGRIVLDAYASALHVVVRTDEGGSLQRLESVVADHIKRFAFREELTFEWKPAPAA
;
A
#
# COMPACT_ATOMS: atom_id res chain seq x y z
N MET A 1 -8.21 5.66 14.81
CA MET A 1 -7.38 4.53 14.35
C MET A 1 -6.09 5.07 13.75
N PRO A 2 -4.95 4.48 14.14
CA PRO A 2 -3.66 4.93 13.59
C PRO A 2 -3.63 4.76 12.07
N THR A 3 -3.23 5.81 11.38
CA THR A 3 -3.18 5.86 9.93
C THR A 3 -1.89 6.50 9.47
N SER A 4 -1.28 5.96 8.44
CA SER A 4 -0.06 6.48 7.85
C SER A 4 -0.19 6.49 6.34
N ARG A 5 0.54 7.37 5.68
CA ARG A 5 0.55 7.46 4.23
C ARG A 5 1.96 7.63 3.68
N ALA A 6 2.15 7.21 2.45
CA ALA A 6 3.37 7.45 1.71
C ALA A 6 3.01 7.75 0.25
N ASP A 7 3.68 8.72 -0.33
CA ASP A 7 3.60 9.02 -1.76
C ASP A 7 4.90 8.54 -2.38
N VAL A 8 4.82 7.49 -3.19
CA VAL A 8 6.00 6.85 -3.76
C VAL A 8 6.14 7.29 -5.21
N THR A 9 7.23 7.95 -5.54
CA THR A 9 7.49 8.40 -6.91
C THR A 9 7.81 7.21 -7.79
N THR A 10 6.98 6.97 -8.80
CA THR A 10 7.17 5.92 -9.79
C THR A 10 6.23 6.14 -10.98
N GLU A 11 6.70 5.84 -12.17
CA GLU A 11 5.85 5.87 -13.35
C GLU A 11 5.10 4.55 -13.56
N ARG A 12 5.32 3.57 -12.68
CA ARG A 12 4.69 2.25 -12.75
C ARG A 12 3.69 2.02 -11.60
N ALA A 13 3.08 3.09 -11.13
CA ALA A 13 2.17 3.03 -9.97
C ALA A 13 1.03 2.02 -10.16
N SER A 14 0.36 2.06 -11.30
CA SER A 14 -0.74 1.14 -11.59
C SER A 14 -0.27 -0.31 -11.62
N ARG A 15 0.89 -0.58 -12.17
CA ARG A 15 1.46 -1.92 -12.25
C ARG A 15 1.71 -2.49 -10.85
N TYR A 16 2.31 -1.71 -9.96
CA TYR A 16 2.59 -2.16 -8.59
C TYR A 16 1.32 -2.33 -7.78
N LEU A 17 0.36 -1.42 -7.96
CA LEU A 17 -0.95 -1.53 -7.32
C LEU A 17 -1.61 -2.86 -7.69
N GLN A 18 -1.65 -3.17 -8.98
CA GLN A 18 -2.28 -4.40 -9.45
C GLN A 18 -1.54 -5.65 -8.99
N GLN A 19 -0.21 -5.61 -9.00
CA GLN A 19 0.59 -6.75 -8.53
C GLN A 19 0.36 -7.03 -7.06
N LEU A 20 0.33 -6.00 -6.23
CA LEU A 20 0.09 -6.15 -4.80
C LEU A 20 -1.31 -6.69 -4.52
N CYS A 21 -2.31 -6.15 -5.19
CA CYS A 21 -3.69 -6.60 -5.02
C CYS A 21 -3.86 -8.05 -5.45
N LYS A 22 -3.30 -8.45 -6.59
CA LYS A 22 -3.35 -9.83 -7.06
C LYS A 22 -2.63 -10.79 -6.12
N HIS A 23 -1.53 -10.34 -5.52
CA HIS A 23 -0.75 -11.16 -4.60
C HIS A 23 -1.57 -11.58 -3.37
N TRP A 24 -2.41 -10.68 -2.87
CA TRP A 24 -3.20 -10.94 -1.67
C TRP A 24 -4.65 -11.34 -1.93
N ALA A 25 -5.12 -11.26 -3.18
CA ALA A 25 -6.53 -11.48 -3.51
C ALA A 25 -7.05 -12.87 -3.14
N HIS A 26 -6.18 -13.88 -3.14
CA HIS A 26 -6.61 -15.25 -2.83
C HIS A 26 -6.63 -15.57 -1.34
N LYS A 27 -6.16 -14.67 -0.49
CA LYS A 27 -6.14 -14.84 0.97
C LYS A 27 -6.96 -13.82 1.72
N PHE A 28 -7.17 -12.65 1.15
CA PHE A 28 -7.77 -11.51 1.83
C PHE A 28 -8.82 -10.88 0.95
N ALA A 29 -9.67 -10.04 1.55
CA ALA A 29 -10.65 -9.27 0.80
C ALA A 29 -9.94 -8.15 0.05
N VAL A 30 -9.93 -8.23 -1.26
CA VAL A 30 -9.26 -7.27 -2.15
C VAL A 30 -10.21 -6.82 -3.23
N GLU A 31 -10.29 -5.50 -3.44
CA GLU A 31 -11.01 -4.91 -4.55
C GLU A 31 -10.07 -3.94 -5.24
N PHE A 32 -9.98 -4.01 -6.55
CA PHE A 32 -9.10 -3.08 -7.27
C PHE A 32 -9.45 -2.95 -8.74
N ASP A 33 -9.03 -1.83 -9.29
CA ASP A 33 -8.98 -1.57 -10.73
C ASP A 33 -7.58 -0.97 -11.02
N PRO A 34 -7.27 -0.57 -12.26
CA PRO A 34 -5.94 -0.05 -12.57
C PRO A 34 -5.52 1.22 -11.83
N THR A 35 -6.45 1.97 -11.25
CA THR A 35 -6.16 3.24 -10.58
C THR A 35 -6.39 3.26 -9.09
N HIS A 36 -7.13 2.28 -8.55
CA HIS A 36 -7.50 2.27 -7.14
C HIS A 36 -7.57 0.85 -6.62
N GLY A 37 -7.14 0.63 -5.38
CA GLY A 37 -7.25 -0.68 -4.76
C GLY A 37 -7.40 -0.58 -3.25
N THR A 38 -8.11 -1.56 -2.68
CA THR A 38 -8.24 -1.71 -1.23
C THR A 38 -7.95 -3.15 -0.86
N ILE A 39 -7.22 -3.33 0.24
CA ILE A 39 -6.83 -4.64 0.73
C ILE A 39 -7.10 -4.69 2.23
N ASP A 40 -7.90 -5.64 2.67
CA ASP A 40 -8.15 -5.85 4.09
C ASP A 40 -7.31 -7.03 4.58
N LEU A 41 -6.17 -6.73 5.20
CA LEU A 41 -5.32 -7.72 5.84
C LEU A 41 -5.79 -7.93 7.27
N SER A 42 -5.42 -9.06 7.87
CA SER A 42 -5.74 -9.33 9.27
C SER A 42 -5.15 -8.27 10.21
N MET A 43 -4.05 -7.64 9.82
CA MET A 43 -3.37 -6.63 10.63
C MET A 43 -3.79 -5.20 10.33
N GLY A 44 -4.63 -4.97 9.32
CA GLY A 44 -5.09 -3.62 8.97
C GLY A 44 -5.54 -3.50 7.54
N ARG A 45 -5.84 -2.28 7.13
CA ARG A 45 -6.35 -1.97 5.79
C ARG A 45 -5.35 -1.15 5.01
N ILE A 46 -5.24 -1.45 3.73
CA ILE A 46 -4.38 -0.74 2.79
C ILE A 46 -5.25 -0.14 1.69
N VAL A 47 -5.02 1.13 1.38
CA VAL A 47 -5.67 1.81 0.26
C VAL A 47 -4.58 2.31 -0.67
N LEU A 48 -4.73 2.02 -1.95
CA LEU A 48 -3.76 2.36 -2.98
C LEU A 48 -4.42 3.18 -4.07
N ASP A 49 -3.76 4.26 -4.48
CA ASP A 49 -4.20 5.07 -5.63
C ASP A 49 -3.00 5.28 -6.54
N ALA A 50 -3.19 4.97 -7.83
CA ALA A 50 -2.14 5.10 -8.83
C ALA A 50 -2.33 6.37 -9.64
N TYR A 51 -1.30 7.19 -9.67
CA TYR A 51 -1.22 8.40 -10.48
C TYR A 51 -0.16 8.22 -11.55
N ALA A 52 -0.07 9.16 -12.49
CA ALA A 52 0.86 9.06 -13.61
C ALA A 52 2.33 8.91 -13.16
N SER A 53 2.71 9.56 -12.07
CA SER A 53 4.09 9.56 -11.59
C SER A 53 4.22 9.26 -10.10
N ALA A 54 3.18 8.71 -9.48
CA ALA A 54 3.24 8.38 -8.04
C ALA A 54 2.24 7.29 -7.68
N LEU A 55 2.62 6.48 -6.71
CA LEU A 55 1.72 5.54 -6.04
C LEU A 55 1.44 6.09 -4.65
N HIS A 56 0.19 6.38 -4.38
CA HIS A 56 -0.25 6.85 -3.07
C HIS A 56 -0.70 5.65 -2.24
N VAL A 57 -0.11 5.48 -1.07
CA VAL A 57 -0.38 4.34 -0.19
C VAL A 57 -0.84 4.85 1.17
N VAL A 58 -1.97 4.35 1.64
CA VAL A 58 -2.48 4.64 2.98
C VAL A 58 -2.64 3.32 3.72
N VAL A 59 -2.12 3.24 4.93
CA VAL A 59 -2.27 2.06 5.78
C VAL A 59 -2.92 2.47 7.09
N ARG A 60 -3.78 1.59 7.60
CA ARG A 60 -4.52 1.82 8.83
C ARG A 60 -4.58 0.54 9.64
N THR A 61 -4.28 0.64 10.94
CA THR A 61 -4.38 -0.50 11.85
C THR A 61 -5.48 -0.27 12.87
N ASP A 62 -5.98 -1.37 13.43
CA ASP A 62 -6.91 -1.33 14.55
C ASP A 62 -6.14 -1.00 15.83
N GLU A 63 -6.88 -0.71 16.92
CA GLU A 63 -6.28 -0.53 18.23
C GLU A 63 -5.49 -1.78 18.61
N GLY A 64 -4.28 -1.58 19.11
CA GLY A 64 -3.39 -2.67 19.46
C GLY A 64 -2.56 -3.22 18.31
N GLY A 65 -2.86 -2.79 17.07
CA GLY A 65 -2.04 -3.17 15.92
C GLY A 65 -0.78 -2.33 15.81
N SER A 66 0.23 -2.83 15.11
CA SER A 66 1.46 -2.09 14.85
C SER A 66 1.41 -1.45 13.47
N LEU A 67 1.25 -0.13 13.45
CA LEU A 67 1.25 0.64 12.20
C LEU A 67 2.60 0.51 11.49
N GLN A 68 3.68 0.60 12.25
CA GLN A 68 5.03 0.48 11.70
C GLN A 68 5.27 -0.87 11.04
N ARG A 69 4.77 -1.94 11.64
CA ARG A 69 4.88 -3.28 11.06
C ARG A 69 4.11 -3.37 9.74
N LEU A 70 2.91 -2.80 9.69
CA LEU A 70 2.10 -2.79 8.48
C LEU A 70 2.79 -1.98 7.37
N GLU A 71 3.36 -0.83 7.71
CA GLU A 71 4.15 -0.03 6.78
C GLU A 71 5.28 -0.87 6.16
N SER A 72 6.01 -1.60 6.99
CA SER A 72 7.13 -2.44 6.54
C SER A 72 6.67 -3.57 5.64
N VAL A 73 5.59 -4.24 5.99
CA VAL A 73 5.03 -5.35 5.20
C VAL A 73 4.65 -4.86 3.81
N VAL A 74 3.96 -3.73 3.71
CA VAL A 74 3.54 -3.16 2.43
C VAL A 74 4.74 -2.73 1.61
N ALA A 75 5.66 -1.97 2.21
CA ALA A 75 6.84 -1.47 1.52
C ALA A 75 7.71 -2.61 0.98
N ASP A 76 7.94 -3.62 1.79
CA ASP A 76 8.78 -4.76 1.38
C ASP A 76 8.17 -5.52 0.21
N HIS A 77 6.85 -5.71 0.21
CA HIS A 77 6.19 -6.40 -0.90
C HIS A 77 6.27 -5.59 -2.19
N ILE A 78 6.01 -4.29 -2.13
CA ILE A 78 6.07 -3.43 -3.31
C ILE A 78 7.50 -3.36 -3.85
N LYS A 79 8.50 -3.25 -2.98
CA LYS A 79 9.91 -3.23 -3.38
C LYS A 79 10.33 -4.50 -4.09
N ARG A 80 9.76 -5.65 -3.74
CA ARG A 80 10.05 -6.91 -4.42
C ARG A 80 9.54 -6.91 -5.86
N PHE A 81 8.39 -6.31 -6.10
CA PHE A 81 7.85 -6.18 -7.45
C PHE A 81 8.66 -5.18 -8.27
N ALA A 82 9.23 -4.18 -7.61
CA ALA A 82 9.95 -3.08 -8.23
C ALA A 82 11.46 -3.35 -8.32
N PHE A 83 11.84 -4.53 -8.78
CA PHE A 83 13.24 -4.93 -8.79
C PHE A 83 14.12 -4.11 -9.74
N ARG A 84 13.53 -3.30 -10.63
CA ARG A 84 14.28 -2.48 -11.60
C ARG A 84 14.39 -1.02 -11.19
N GLU A 85 13.86 -0.63 -10.06
CA GLU A 85 13.97 0.73 -9.55
C GLU A 85 14.00 0.74 -8.04
N GLU A 86 14.62 1.75 -7.46
CA GLU A 86 14.60 1.93 -6.02
C GLU A 86 13.43 2.82 -5.65
N LEU A 87 12.53 2.30 -4.85
CA LEU A 87 11.39 3.06 -4.36
C LEU A 87 11.67 3.56 -2.96
N THR A 88 11.32 4.81 -2.70
CA THR A 88 11.46 5.43 -1.39
C THR A 88 10.10 5.58 -0.75
N PHE A 89 9.95 5.02 0.44
CA PHE A 89 8.72 5.12 1.23
C PHE A 89 8.97 6.05 2.42
N GLU A 90 8.40 7.23 2.36
CA GLU A 90 8.44 8.19 3.46
C GLU A 90 7.07 8.20 4.12
N TRP A 91 6.93 7.43 5.18
CA TRP A 91 5.67 7.32 5.89
C TRP A 91 5.44 8.52 6.78
N LYS A 92 4.24 9.09 6.67
CA LYS A 92 3.83 10.25 7.48
C LYS A 92 2.49 9.94 8.13
N PRO A 93 2.25 10.46 9.36
CA PRO A 93 0.93 10.33 9.96
C PRO A 93 -0.12 10.92 9.03
N ALA A 94 -1.27 10.27 8.93
CA ALA A 94 -2.40 10.73 8.13
C ALA A 94 -3.62 10.89 9.01
N PRO A 95 -4.52 11.85 8.70
CA PRO A 95 -5.78 11.95 9.42
C PRO A 95 -6.57 10.65 9.27
N ALA A 96 -7.26 10.24 10.32
CA ALA A 96 -8.16 9.11 10.23
C ALA A 96 -9.26 9.45 9.23
N ALA A 97 -9.42 8.62 8.22
CA ALA A 97 -10.44 8.83 7.19
C ALA A 97 -11.80 8.40 7.71
#